data_9e21d36ca4e648a87b5db0068f15c832
#
_entry.id   9e21d36ca4e648a87b5db0068f15c832
#
_cell.length_a   1.000
_cell.length_b   1.000
_cell.length_c   1.000
_cell.angle_alpha   90.00
_cell.angle_beta   90.00
_cell.angle_gamma   90.00
#
_symmetry.space_group_name_H-M   'P 1'
#
loop_
_entity.id
_entity.type
_entity.pdbx_description
1 polymer ?
#
loop_
_entity_poly.entity_id
_entity_poly.type
_entity_poly.pdbx_seq_one_letter_code
_entity_poly.pdbx_strand_id
1 'polypeptide(L)'
;NKLEGESAVKTGMTLNIAINYGGRPEILRAARQLAEKAAAGQLKPEDITEETLSDAMYTAGQKDPDFILRPSGEKRLSNFRRWQAAYAELVEMDVLWPDFTRADLDAAIEEFNHRSRRFGGL
;
A
#
# COMPACT_ATOMS: atom_id res chain seq x y z
N ASN A 1 3.04 -13.52 -15.83
CA ASN A 1 2.25 -14.65 -15.30
C ASN A 1 0.92 -14.73 -16.09
N LYS A 2 0.29 -15.94 -16.19
CA LYS A 2 -0.93 -16.14 -17.00
C LYS A 2 -2.07 -15.21 -16.57
N LEU A 3 -2.31 -15.09 -15.28
CA LEU A 3 -3.37 -14.22 -14.73
C LEU A 3 -3.12 -12.73 -15.03
N GLU A 4 -1.89 -12.27 -14.95
CA GLU A 4 -1.52 -10.90 -15.31
C GLU A 4 -1.80 -10.63 -16.79
N GLY A 5 -1.42 -11.57 -17.69
CA GLY A 5 -1.69 -11.44 -19.11
C GLY A 5 -3.18 -11.41 -19.44
N GLU A 6 -3.99 -12.27 -18.81
CA GLU A 6 -5.44 -12.31 -19.01
C GLU A 6 -6.17 -11.08 -18.45
N SER A 7 -5.63 -10.46 -17.40
CA SER A 7 -6.21 -9.28 -16.76
C SER A 7 -5.74 -7.94 -17.36
N ALA A 8 -4.63 -7.93 -18.09
CA ALA A 8 -4.02 -6.70 -18.62
C ALA A 8 -4.95 -5.83 -19.49
N VAL A 9 -5.95 -6.46 -20.13
CA VAL A 9 -6.95 -5.78 -20.98
C VAL A 9 -8.21 -5.35 -20.21
N LYS A 10 -8.28 -5.63 -18.91
CA LYS A 10 -9.43 -5.28 -18.06
C LYS A 10 -9.27 -3.87 -17.51
N THR A 11 -10.36 -3.13 -17.42
CA THR A 11 -10.39 -1.72 -17.00
C THR A 11 -11.05 -1.50 -15.63
N GLY A 12 -11.34 -2.59 -14.92
CA GLY A 12 -11.96 -2.54 -13.60
C GLY A 12 -10.95 -2.31 -12.46
N MET A 13 -11.22 -2.91 -11.33
CA MET A 13 -10.38 -2.82 -10.14
C MET A 13 -9.01 -3.48 -10.33
N THR A 14 -7.93 -2.82 -9.87
CA THR A 14 -6.61 -3.43 -9.81
C THR A 14 -6.47 -4.24 -8.53
N LEU A 15 -6.19 -5.53 -8.66
CA LEU A 15 -5.92 -6.43 -7.52
C LEU A 15 -4.41 -6.69 -7.43
N ASN A 16 -3.79 -6.28 -6.31
CA ASN A 16 -2.40 -6.58 -5.98
C ASN A 16 -2.35 -7.70 -4.94
N ILE A 17 -1.71 -8.81 -5.27
CA ILE A 17 -1.49 -9.93 -4.34
C ILE A 17 -0.05 -9.91 -3.88
N ALA A 18 0.18 -9.61 -2.60
CA ALA A 18 1.50 -9.55 -1.99
C ALA A 18 1.89 -10.92 -1.40
N ILE A 19 2.81 -11.60 -2.08
CA ILE A 19 3.37 -12.90 -1.62
C ILE A 19 4.84 -12.66 -1.25
N ASN A 20 5.24 -13.11 -0.05
CA ASN A 20 6.60 -12.90 0.46
C ASN A 20 7.04 -11.42 0.42
N TYR A 21 6.13 -10.54 0.81
CA TYR A 21 6.29 -9.09 0.78
C TYR A 21 6.66 -8.53 2.16
N GLY A 22 7.44 -7.47 2.17
CA GLY A 22 7.72 -6.65 3.35
C GLY A 22 8.01 -5.21 2.98
N GLY A 23 7.42 -4.25 3.70
CA GLY A 23 7.58 -2.82 3.41
C GLY A 23 9.02 -2.32 3.59
N ARG A 24 9.73 -2.81 4.61
CA ARG A 24 11.14 -2.42 4.81
C ARG A 24 12.05 -2.86 3.65
N PRO A 25 12.02 -4.12 3.17
CA PRO A 25 12.73 -4.52 1.96
C PRO A 25 12.33 -3.76 0.71
N GLU A 26 11.05 -3.43 0.55
CA GLU A 26 10.57 -2.62 -0.58
C GLU A 26 11.19 -1.22 -0.58
N ILE A 27 11.16 -0.52 0.58
CA ILE A 27 11.77 0.80 0.74
C ILE A 27 13.28 0.74 0.46
N LEU A 28 13.97 -0.27 0.99
CA LEU A 28 15.41 -0.44 0.75
C LEU A 28 15.71 -0.65 -0.73
N ARG A 29 14.91 -1.45 -1.44
CA ARG A 29 15.04 -1.64 -2.88
C ARG A 29 14.85 -0.32 -3.65
N ALA A 30 13.79 0.43 -3.33
CA ALA A 30 13.52 1.71 -3.95
C ALA A 30 14.68 2.71 -3.72
N ALA A 31 15.18 2.80 -2.49
CA ALA A 31 16.33 3.64 -2.16
C ALA A 31 17.59 3.27 -2.96
N ARG A 32 17.87 1.96 -3.11
CA ARG A 32 19.00 1.49 -3.95
C ARG A 32 18.83 1.88 -5.41
N GLN A 33 17.64 1.73 -6.00
CA GLN A 33 17.39 2.14 -7.37
C GLN A 33 17.62 3.65 -7.59
N LEU A 34 17.19 4.49 -6.63
CA LEU A 34 17.44 5.94 -6.72
C LEU A 34 18.95 6.26 -6.59
N ALA A 35 19.66 5.58 -5.68
CA ALA A 35 21.09 5.74 -5.52
C ALA A 35 21.87 5.31 -6.80
N GLU A 36 21.45 4.23 -7.45
CA GLU A 36 22.04 3.78 -8.72
C GLU A 36 21.83 4.80 -9.84
N LYS A 37 20.61 5.37 -9.95
CA LYS A 37 20.32 6.45 -10.90
C LYS A 37 21.16 7.71 -10.62
N ALA A 38 21.34 8.07 -9.37
CA ALA A 38 22.19 9.20 -8.98
C ALA A 38 23.66 8.94 -9.31
N ALA A 39 24.17 7.77 -9.03
CA ALA A 39 25.54 7.38 -9.38
C ALA A 39 25.79 7.36 -10.90
N ALA A 40 24.76 7.03 -11.69
CA ALA A 40 24.80 7.08 -13.14
C ALA A 40 24.60 8.49 -13.74
N GLY A 41 24.42 9.52 -12.91
CA GLY A 41 24.18 10.90 -13.35
C GLY A 41 22.78 11.13 -13.97
N GLN A 42 21.84 10.19 -13.78
CA GLN A 42 20.47 10.26 -14.29
C GLN A 42 19.51 10.98 -13.36
N LEU A 43 19.91 11.17 -12.10
CA LEU A 43 19.14 11.84 -11.06
C LEU A 43 20.12 12.59 -10.14
N LYS A 44 19.80 13.79 -9.73
CA LYS A 44 20.58 14.45 -8.70
C LYS A 44 20.01 14.12 -7.32
N PRO A 45 20.82 14.07 -6.25
CA PRO A 45 20.34 13.82 -4.90
C PRO A 45 19.22 14.79 -4.45
N GLU A 46 19.30 16.04 -4.83
CA GLU A 46 18.31 17.09 -4.54
C GLU A 46 16.96 16.88 -5.25
N ASP A 47 16.92 16.09 -6.32
CA ASP A 47 15.70 15.74 -7.05
C ASP A 47 14.99 14.50 -6.45
N ILE A 48 15.56 13.89 -5.41
CA ILE A 48 14.93 12.78 -4.69
C ILE A 48 13.84 13.37 -3.77
N THR A 49 12.58 13.16 -4.13
CA THR A 49 11.39 13.60 -3.43
C THR A 49 10.56 12.42 -2.95
N GLU A 50 9.50 12.67 -2.18
CA GLU A 50 8.53 11.63 -1.81
C GLU A 50 7.89 10.99 -3.04
N GLU A 51 7.64 11.77 -4.09
CA GLU A 51 7.08 11.28 -5.36
C GLU A 51 8.05 10.33 -6.07
N THR A 52 9.32 10.74 -6.25
CA THR A 52 10.33 9.87 -6.90
C THR A 52 10.56 8.58 -6.12
N LEU A 53 10.46 8.61 -4.78
CA LEU A 53 10.53 7.41 -3.95
C LEU A 53 9.27 6.54 -4.12
N SER A 54 8.08 7.14 -4.17
CA SER A 54 6.82 6.44 -4.42
C SER A 54 6.81 5.76 -5.79
N ASP A 55 7.36 6.43 -6.82
CA ASP A 55 7.51 5.87 -8.18
C ASP A 55 8.52 4.72 -8.26
N ALA A 56 9.38 4.59 -7.28
CA ALA A 56 10.28 3.46 -7.15
C ALA A 56 9.70 2.29 -6.33
N MET A 57 8.52 2.44 -5.72
CA MET A 57 7.82 1.34 -5.01
C MET A 57 7.15 0.36 -5.98
N TYR A 58 6.77 -0.82 -5.48
CA TYR A 58 6.03 -1.81 -6.29
C TYR A 58 4.66 -1.32 -6.75
N THR A 59 4.12 -0.30 -6.09
CA THR A 59 2.82 0.31 -6.35
C THR A 59 2.90 1.61 -7.14
N ALA A 60 4.01 1.86 -7.84
CA ALA A 60 4.18 3.03 -8.69
C ALA A 60 2.97 3.28 -9.59
N GLY A 61 2.52 4.53 -9.66
CA GLY A 61 1.34 4.94 -10.44
C GLY A 61 -0.03 4.58 -9.83
N GLN A 62 -0.04 3.95 -8.65
CA GLN A 62 -1.28 3.68 -7.90
C GLN A 62 -1.41 4.66 -6.75
N LYS A 63 -2.64 4.99 -6.37
CA LYS A 63 -2.92 5.77 -5.17
C LYS A 63 -2.49 5.00 -3.91
N ASP A 64 -2.08 5.75 -2.90
CA ASP A 64 -1.94 5.21 -1.56
C ASP A 64 -3.30 4.72 -1.01
N PRO A 65 -3.31 3.70 -0.14
CA PRO A 65 -4.55 3.16 0.39
C PRO A 65 -5.26 4.18 1.27
N ASP A 66 -6.57 4.26 1.12
CA ASP A 66 -7.41 5.06 2.00
C ASP A 66 -7.54 4.44 3.38
N PHE A 67 -7.64 3.11 3.45
CA PHE A 67 -7.61 2.38 4.71
C PHE A 67 -6.95 0.99 4.55
N ILE A 68 -6.52 0.44 5.67
CA ILE A 68 -6.01 -0.92 5.80
C ILE A 68 -6.94 -1.68 6.72
N LEU A 69 -7.56 -2.72 6.19
CA LEU A 69 -8.39 -3.62 6.97
C LEU A 69 -7.54 -4.71 7.61
N ARG A 70 -7.67 -4.88 8.93
CA ARG A 70 -6.94 -5.86 9.72
C ARG A 70 -7.91 -6.77 10.47
N PRO A 71 -8.26 -7.93 9.91
CA PRO A 71 -8.99 -8.98 10.64
C PRO A 71 -8.16 -9.57 11.79
N SER A 72 -8.81 -10.36 12.63
CA SER A 72 -8.19 -11.09 13.77
C SER A 72 -7.74 -10.20 14.93
N GLY A 73 -8.33 -9.01 15.12
CA GLY A 73 -7.99 -8.10 16.22
C GLY A 73 -6.57 -7.54 16.18
N GLU A 74 -5.87 -7.68 15.06
CA GLU A 74 -4.49 -7.21 14.90
C GLU A 74 -4.43 -5.69 14.71
N LYS A 75 -3.74 -5.02 15.66
CA LYS A 75 -3.64 -3.55 15.72
C LYS A 75 -2.34 -2.98 15.13
N ARG A 76 -1.65 -3.73 14.31
CA ARG A 76 -0.33 -3.38 13.76
C ARG A 76 -0.24 -3.70 12.27
N LEU A 77 0.58 -2.93 11.55
CA LEU A 77 0.79 -3.12 10.11
C LEU A 77 1.64 -4.36 9.77
N SER A 78 2.36 -4.93 10.75
CA SER A 78 3.23 -6.10 10.54
C SER A 78 4.16 -5.96 9.32
N ASN A 79 4.76 -4.79 9.15
CA ASN A 79 5.63 -4.47 8.00
C ASN A 79 4.93 -4.45 6.63
N PHE A 80 3.57 -4.36 6.61
CA PHE A 80 2.82 -4.26 5.36
C PHE A 80 2.70 -2.80 4.91
N ARG A 81 3.07 -2.51 3.66
CA ARG A 81 2.94 -1.21 2.97
C ARG A 81 3.33 0.01 3.83
N ARG A 82 4.48 -0.07 4.48
CA ARG A 82 4.95 0.93 5.46
C ARG A 82 4.99 2.36 4.92
N TRP A 83 5.42 2.54 3.69
CA TRP A 83 5.47 3.83 3.03
C TRP A 83 4.07 4.30 2.63
N GLN A 84 3.38 3.50 1.86
CA GLN A 84 2.09 3.84 1.27
C GLN A 84 0.97 4.00 2.33
N ALA A 85 1.13 3.36 3.49
CA ALA A 85 0.14 3.40 4.57
C ALA A 85 0.27 4.60 5.52
N ALA A 86 1.15 5.58 5.21
CA ALA A 86 1.46 6.69 6.11
C ALA A 86 0.22 7.47 6.58
N TYR A 87 -0.77 7.63 5.71
CA TYR A 87 -2.02 8.34 5.99
C TYR A 87 -3.27 7.46 5.87
N ALA A 88 -3.10 6.14 5.78
CA ALA A 88 -4.21 5.20 5.74
C ALA A 88 -4.85 5.04 7.13
N GLU A 89 -6.19 4.99 7.16
CA GLU A 89 -6.91 4.61 8.37
C GLU A 89 -6.73 3.11 8.64
N LEU A 90 -6.53 2.72 9.89
CA LEU A 90 -6.49 1.32 10.28
C LEU A 90 -7.88 0.90 10.80
N VAL A 91 -8.54 0.02 10.07
CA VAL A 91 -9.83 -0.58 10.44
C VAL A 91 -9.56 -1.99 10.95
N GLU A 92 -9.87 -2.21 12.21
CA GLU A 92 -9.65 -3.47 12.91
C GLU A 92 -10.96 -4.24 13.04
N MET A 93 -10.91 -5.55 12.88
CA MET A 93 -12.07 -6.44 13.07
C MET A 93 -11.64 -7.71 13.80
N ASP A 94 -12.46 -8.18 14.73
CA ASP A 94 -12.18 -9.41 15.49
C ASP A 94 -12.41 -10.70 14.68
N VAL A 95 -13.09 -10.60 13.52
CA VAL A 95 -13.36 -11.74 12.64
C VAL A 95 -12.05 -12.33 12.10
N LEU A 96 -11.93 -13.64 12.13
CA LEU A 96 -10.78 -14.36 11.54
C LEU A 96 -10.89 -14.40 10.01
N TRP A 97 -9.75 -14.38 9.32
CA TRP A 97 -9.73 -14.42 7.84
C TRP A 97 -10.59 -15.53 7.22
N PRO A 98 -10.58 -16.79 7.73
CA PRO A 98 -11.42 -17.83 7.16
C PRO A 98 -12.93 -17.60 7.29
N ASP A 99 -13.33 -16.80 8.28
CA ASP A 99 -14.73 -16.48 8.59
C ASP A 99 -15.16 -15.13 7.99
N PHE A 100 -14.24 -14.40 7.37
CA PHE A 100 -14.47 -13.07 6.80
C PHE A 100 -15.46 -13.14 5.62
N THR A 101 -16.52 -12.35 5.71
CA THR A 101 -17.61 -12.33 4.74
C THR A 101 -17.69 -10.98 4.01
N ARG A 102 -18.58 -10.90 3.02
CA ARG A 102 -18.91 -9.64 2.37
C ARG A 102 -19.52 -8.62 3.35
N ALA A 103 -20.35 -9.09 4.29
CA ALA A 103 -20.96 -8.21 5.29
C ALA A 103 -19.91 -7.55 6.18
N ASP A 104 -18.83 -8.27 6.51
CA ASP A 104 -17.70 -7.70 7.27
C ASP A 104 -16.97 -6.64 6.47
N LEU A 105 -16.79 -6.83 5.15
CA LEU A 105 -16.21 -5.81 4.28
C LEU A 105 -17.09 -4.57 4.20
N ASP A 106 -18.40 -4.74 4.03
CA ASP A 106 -19.36 -3.63 3.97
C ASP A 106 -19.33 -2.84 5.30
N ALA A 107 -19.29 -3.53 6.45
CA ALA A 107 -19.16 -2.91 7.76
C ALA A 107 -17.84 -2.13 7.93
N ALA A 108 -16.72 -2.67 7.45
CA ALA A 108 -15.43 -1.99 7.47
C ALA A 108 -15.43 -0.70 6.62
N ILE A 109 -16.09 -0.73 5.47
CA ILE A 109 -16.25 0.45 4.59
C ILE A 109 -17.13 1.50 5.27
N GLU A 110 -18.22 1.10 5.93
CA GLU A 110 -19.06 2.01 6.71
C GLU A 110 -18.29 2.66 7.85
N GLU A 111 -17.54 1.88 8.62
CA GLU A 111 -16.70 2.42 9.68
C GLU A 111 -15.70 3.45 9.14
N PHE A 112 -15.02 3.14 8.04
CA PHE A 112 -14.10 4.06 7.38
C PHE A 112 -14.82 5.36 6.97
N ASN A 113 -16.01 5.28 6.38
CA ASN A 113 -16.78 6.44 5.93
C ASN A 113 -17.23 7.37 7.09
N HIS A 114 -17.38 6.82 8.29
CA HIS A 114 -17.70 7.61 9.49
C HIS A 114 -16.48 8.28 10.12
N ARG A 115 -15.26 7.90 9.73
CA ARG A 115 -14.04 8.51 10.28
C ARG A 115 -13.75 9.85 9.62
N SER A 116 -13.30 10.81 10.44
CA SER A 116 -12.79 12.09 9.95
C SER A 116 -11.29 11.97 9.67
N ARG A 117 -10.88 11.96 8.41
CA ARG A 117 -9.46 11.88 8.01
C ARG A 117 -8.77 13.21 8.30
N ARG A 118 -7.71 13.18 9.11
CA ARG A 118 -6.94 14.39 9.50
C ARG A 118 -5.63 14.55 8.72
N PHE A 119 -5.16 13.55 8.00
CA PHE A 119 -3.89 13.57 7.22
C PHE A 119 -2.70 14.15 7.99
N GLY A 120 -2.59 13.84 9.30
CA GLY A 120 -1.55 14.39 10.17
C GLY A 120 -1.79 15.83 10.63
N GLY A 121 -2.92 16.45 10.30
CA GLY A 121 -3.33 17.76 10.81
C GLY A 121 -3.88 17.69 12.24
N LEU A 122 -3.70 18.80 13.01
CA LEU A 122 -4.29 18.97 14.35
C LEU A 122 -5.77 19.34 14.26
#